data_c81d302bbbb6fa20e27bb2330e1f8125
#
_entry.id   c81d302bbbb6fa20e27bb2330e1f8125
#
_cell.length_a   1.000
_cell.length_b   1.000
_cell.length_c   1.000
_cell.angle_alpha   90.00
_cell.angle_beta   90.00
_cell.angle_gamma   90.00
#
_symmetry.space_group_name_H-M   'P 1'
#
loop_
_entity.id
_entity.type
_entity.pdbx_description
1 polymer ?
#
loop_
_entity_poly.entity_id
_entity_poly.type
_entity_poly.pdbx_seq_one_letter_code
_entity_poly.pdbx_strand_id
1 'polypeptide(L)'
;MNTNIEISHITKKYKSGVTALDDVSFHVGSGVFGLLGHNGAGKTTLMKALVTVLTPSAGIIRICGFDTVKQGNEVRARIGYLPQELAMYPSLSVFDFVNYMAELKGIHNKKAVSSVLEQVEMLEFSKRKIGQLSGGMKRRVGVAQALIGNPQILVVDEPTAGLDPE
;
A
#
# COMPACT_ATOMS: atom_id res chain seq x y z
N MET A 1 4.43 -1.06 20.98
CA MET A 1 3.90 -0.03 20.05
C MET A 1 2.49 -0.44 19.68
N ASN A 2 1.53 0.48 19.69
CA ASN A 2 0.13 0.16 19.42
C ASN A 2 -0.08 0.07 17.91
N THR A 3 -0.12 -1.16 17.36
CA THR A 3 -0.37 -1.39 15.93
C THR A 3 -1.87 -1.46 15.72
N ASN A 4 -2.49 -0.31 15.46
CA ASN A 4 -3.92 -0.21 15.29
C ASN A 4 -4.31 0.77 14.16
N ILE A 5 -5.50 0.55 13.62
CA ILE A 5 -6.19 1.46 12.72
C ILE A 5 -7.51 1.86 13.38
N GLU A 6 -7.72 3.15 13.57
CA GLU A 6 -8.95 3.71 14.10
C GLU A 6 -9.65 4.52 13.00
N ILE A 7 -10.88 4.20 12.72
CA ILE A 7 -11.72 4.85 11.71
C ILE A 7 -12.97 5.35 12.41
N SER A 8 -13.20 6.67 12.37
CA SER A 8 -14.30 7.33 13.08
C SER A 8 -15.06 8.25 12.13
N HIS A 9 -16.33 7.90 11.87
CA HIS A 9 -17.29 8.69 11.10
C HIS A 9 -16.79 9.12 9.72
N ILE A 10 -16.08 8.23 9.01
CA ILE A 10 -15.50 8.53 7.72
C ILE A 10 -16.57 8.62 6.65
N THR A 11 -16.63 9.78 6.01
CA THR A 11 -17.46 10.03 4.84
C THR A 11 -16.58 10.49 3.67
N LYS A 12 -16.83 9.96 2.47
CA LYS A 12 -16.22 10.42 1.24
C LYS A 12 -17.27 10.70 0.17
N LYS A 13 -17.43 11.97 -0.16
CA LYS A 13 -18.28 12.47 -1.26
C LYS A 13 -17.38 13.00 -2.37
N TYR A 14 -17.60 12.56 -3.58
CA TYR A 14 -16.91 13.06 -4.77
C TYR A 14 -17.65 14.26 -5.36
N LYS A 15 -16.95 15.11 -6.13
CA LYS A 15 -17.56 16.27 -6.81
C LYS A 15 -18.67 15.87 -7.79
N SER A 16 -18.66 14.63 -8.28
CA SER A 16 -19.73 14.05 -9.11
C SER A 16 -21.04 13.77 -8.36
N GLY A 17 -21.10 14.00 -7.04
CA GLY A 17 -22.26 13.71 -6.20
C GLY A 17 -22.27 12.28 -5.62
N VAL A 18 -21.35 11.40 -6.05
CA VAL A 18 -21.27 10.03 -5.54
C VAL A 18 -20.72 10.03 -4.11
N THR A 19 -21.45 9.40 -3.18
CA THR A 19 -20.97 9.09 -1.83
C THR A 19 -20.38 7.68 -1.83
N ALA A 20 -19.07 7.58 -1.71
CA ALA A 20 -18.34 6.30 -1.74
C ALA A 20 -18.13 5.70 -0.36
N LEU A 21 -18.10 6.52 0.69
CA LEU A 21 -18.09 6.12 2.10
C LEU A 21 -19.11 6.99 2.82
N ASP A 22 -19.95 6.40 3.66
CA ASP A 22 -21.00 7.10 4.40
C ASP A 22 -20.97 6.67 5.86
N ASP A 23 -20.49 7.58 6.71
CA ASP A 23 -20.40 7.44 8.16
C ASP A 23 -19.77 6.12 8.66
N VAL A 24 -18.65 5.71 8.04
CA VAL A 24 -17.98 4.44 8.35
C VAL A 24 -17.15 4.58 9.62
N SER A 25 -17.38 3.69 10.60
CA SER A 25 -16.63 3.65 11.85
C SER A 25 -16.30 2.21 12.24
N PHE A 26 -15.02 1.91 12.48
CA PHE A 26 -14.56 0.65 13.06
C PHE A 26 -13.11 0.77 13.53
N HIS A 27 -12.65 -0.25 14.24
CA HIS A 27 -11.29 -0.37 14.75
C HIS A 27 -10.68 -1.71 14.32
N VAL A 28 -9.39 -1.67 13.94
CA VAL A 28 -8.59 -2.86 13.61
C VAL A 28 -7.40 -2.91 14.54
N GLY A 29 -7.24 -4.00 15.26
CA GLY A 29 -6.07 -4.28 16.08
C GLY A 29 -4.95 -4.97 15.28
N SER A 30 -4.06 -5.66 15.99
CA SER A 30 -3.01 -6.48 15.37
C SER A 30 -3.59 -7.77 14.77
N GLY A 31 -2.98 -8.26 13.69
CA GLY A 31 -3.37 -9.47 12.99
C GLY A 31 -3.75 -9.21 11.53
N VAL A 32 -4.45 -10.16 10.92
CA VAL A 32 -4.94 -10.08 9.54
C VAL A 32 -6.42 -9.71 9.54
N PHE A 33 -6.76 -8.66 8.81
CA PHE A 33 -8.12 -8.17 8.67
C PHE A 33 -8.53 -8.16 7.19
N GLY A 34 -9.61 -8.86 6.85
CA GLY A 34 -10.17 -8.91 5.50
C GLY A 34 -11.32 -7.91 5.33
N LEU A 35 -11.18 -6.98 4.38
CA LEU A 35 -12.27 -6.07 4.01
C LEU A 35 -13.08 -6.68 2.85
N LEU A 36 -14.26 -7.21 3.17
CA LEU A 36 -15.15 -7.86 2.20
C LEU A 36 -16.28 -6.93 1.76
N GLY A 37 -16.74 -7.11 0.53
CA GLY A 37 -17.86 -6.37 -0.03
C GLY A 37 -17.89 -6.46 -1.55
N HIS A 38 -19.05 -6.17 -2.15
CA HIS A 38 -19.22 -6.16 -3.62
C HIS A 38 -18.39 -5.05 -4.29
N ASN A 39 -18.27 -5.11 -5.62
CA ASN A 39 -17.61 -4.05 -6.38
C ASN A 39 -18.40 -2.74 -6.23
N GLY A 40 -17.70 -1.63 -6.04
CA GLY A 40 -18.32 -0.34 -5.75
C GLY A 40 -18.70 -0.09 -4.28
N ALA A 41 -18.49 -1.04 -3.36
CA ALA A 41 -18.77 -0.86 -1.92
C ALA A 41 -17.83 0.12 -1.20
N GLY A 42 -16.92 0.80 -1.91
CA GLY A 42 -16.00 1.79 -1.32
C GLY A 42 -14.70 1.22 -0.77
N LYS A 43 -14.40 -0.09 -0.91
CA LYS A 43 -13.19 -0.73 -0.38
C LYS A 43 -11.90 0.00 -0.80
N THR A 44 -11.69 0.16 -2.10
CA THR A 44 -10.51 0.87 -2.63
C THR A 44 -10.48 2.35 -2.21
N THR A 45 -11.65 3.00 -2.07
CA THR A 45 -11.73 4.38 -1.55
C THR A 45 -11.25 4.44 -0.10
N LEU A 46 -11.67 3.50 0.75
CA LEU A 46 -11.22 3.40 2.13
C LEU A 46 -9.72 3.10 2.21
N MET A 47 -9.22 2.12 1.44
CA MET A 47 -7.79 1.81 1.39
C MET A 47 -6.95 3.01 0.96
N LYS A 48 -7.37 3.76 -0.07
CA LYS A 48 -6.70 5.00 -0.49
C LYS A 48 -6.70 6.07 0.60
N ALA A 49 -7.75 6.15 1.42
CA ALA A 49 -7.79 7.06 2.57
C ALA A 49 -6.84 6.62 3.69
N LEU A 50 -6.78 5.31 3.99
CA LEU A 50 -5.82 4.73 4.94
C LEU A 50 -4.37 5.05 4.56
N VAL A 51 -4.03 4.89 3.28
CA VAL A 51 -2.65 5.11 2.81
C VAL A 51 -2.34 6.56 2.42
N THR A 52 -3.15 7.50 2.85
CA THR A 52 -2.98 8.97 2.64
C THR A 52 -3.03 9.44 1.18
N VAL A 53 -3.46 8.60 0.24
CA VAL A 53 -3.62 8.95 -1.18
C VAL A 53 -4.90 9.77 -1.40
N LEU A 54 -5.88 9.61 -0.51
CA LEU A 54 -7.17 10.28 -0.61
C LEU A 54 -7.53 10.90 0.74
N THR A 55 -7.96 12.17 0.71
CA THR A 55 -8.48 12.86 1.89
C THR A 55 -9.98 12.59 2.04
N PRO A 56 -10.46 12.10 3.19
CA PRO A 56 -11.89 12.00 3.50
C PRO A 56 -12.59 13.36 3.42
N SER A 57 -13.90 13.37 3.19
CA SER A 57 -14.73 14.59 3.25
C SER A 57 -15.09 14.96 4.68
N ALA A 58 -15.23 13.97 5.56
CA ALA A 58 -15.48 14.12 7.00
C ALA A 58 -14.94 12.91 7.76
N GLY A 59 -14.84 13.04 9.08
CA GLY A 59 -14.35 12.01 9.98
C GLY A 59 -12.83 12.01 10.16
N ILE A 60 -12.31 11.02 10.89
CA ILE A 60 -10.90 10.92 11.24
C ILE A 60 -10.44 9.47 11.06
N ILE A 61 -9.28 9.29 10.43
CA ILE A 61 -8.55 8.00 10.41
C ILE A 61 -7.24 8.20 11.18
N ARG A 62 -6.96 7.30 12.13
CA ARG A 62 -5.65 7.22 12.78
C ARG A 62 -4.99 5.87 12.53
N ILE A 63 -3.70 5.90 12.25
CA ILE A 63 -2.86 4.73 12.06
C ILE A 63 -1.70 4.81 13.05
N CYS A 64 -1.61 3.84 13.94
CA CYS A 64 -0.64 3.84 15.04
C CYS A 64 -0.70 5.16 15.85
N GLY A 65 -1.89 5.74 16.03
CA GLY A 65 -2.13 7.00 16.72
C GLY A 65 -1.97 8.27 15.87
N PHE A 66 -1.44 8.19 14.64
CA PHE A 66 -1.20 9.33 13.74
C PHE A 66 -2.38 9.56 12.80
N ASP A 67 -2.83 10.81 12.70
CA ASP A 67 -3.92 11.24 11.81
C ASP A 67 -3.45 11.21 10.34
N THR A 68 -4.20 10.53 9.47
CA THR A 68 -3.83 10.34 8.06
C THR A 68 -3.80 11.65 7.26
N VAL A 69 -4.52 12.68 7.68
CA VAL A 69 -4.59 13.98 7.00
C VAL A 69 -3.54 14.94 7.57
N LYS A 70 -3.46 15.04 8.89
CA LYS A 70 -2.58 16.01 9.57
C LYS A 70 -1.13 15.54 9.68
N GLN A 71 -0.92 14.23 9.76
CA GLN A 71 0.37 13.60 10.03
C GLN A 71 0.70 12.53 8.96
N GLY A 72 0.42 12.83 7.70
CA GLY A 72 0.56 11.87 6.59
C GLY A 72 1.98 11.29 6.44
N ASN A 73 3.04 12.04 6.74
CA ASN A 73 4.42 11.53 6.69
C ASN A 73 4.65 10.45 7.75
N GLU A 74 4.15 10.65 8.96
CA GLU A 74 4.24 9.69 10.06
C GLU A 74 3.49 8.39 9.75
N VAL A 75 2.34 8.53 9.10
CA VAL A 75 1.55 7.39 8.63
C VAL A 75 2.31 6.64 7.53
N ARG A 76 2.79 7.33 6.48
CA ARG A 76 3.51 6.70 5.35
C ARG A 76 4.78 5.97 5.77
N ALA A 77 5.46 6.45 6.82
CA ALA A 77 6.64 5.75 7.37
C ALA A 77 6.28 4.40 8.01
N ARG A 78 5.02 4.20 8.43
CA ARG A 78 4.56 3.00 9.17
C ARG A 78 3.76 2.03 8.32
N ILE A 79 3.35 2.43 7.12
CA ILE A 79 2.54 1.58 6.24
C ILE A 79 3.29 1.17 4.98
N GLY A 80 3.01 -0.04 4.52
CA GLY A 80 3.27 -0.50 3.16
C GLY A 80 1.96 -0.56 2.39
N TYR A 81 2.00 -0.26 1.10
CA TYR A 81 0.81 -0.33 0.25
C TYR A 81 1.11 -1.09 -1.03
N LEU A 82 0.31 -2.13 -1.27
CA LEU A 82 0.28 -2.87 -2.51
C LEU A 82 -1.05 -2.56 -3.21
N PRO A 83 -1.05 -1.68 -4.23
CA PRO A 83 -2.27 -1.37 -4.98
C PRO A 83 -2.67 -2.52 -5.90
N GLN A 84 -3.93 -2.52 -6.35
CA GLN A 84 -4.46 -3.44 -7.35
C GLN A 84 -3.67 -3.35 -8.66
N GLU A 85 -3.43 -2.13 -9.15
CA GLU A 85 -2.62 -1.86 -10.34
C GLU A 85 -1.25 -1.32 -9.93
N LEU A 86 -0.20 -1.95 -10.43
CA LEU A 86 1.18 -1.58 -10.16
C LEU A 86 1.68 -0.59 -11.22
N ALA A 87 1.75 0.69 -10.85
CA ALA A 87 2.40 1.70 -11.67
C ALA A 87 3.93 1.55 -11.56
N MET A 88 4.55 0.86 -12.51
CA MET A 88 5.99 0.63 -12.56
C MET A 88 6.59 1.27 -13.80
N TYR A 89 7.86 1.68 -13.71
CA TYR A 89 8.63 2.23 -14.84
C TYR A 89 9.32 1.11 -15.61
N PRO A 90 8.88 0.75 -16.85
CA PRO A 90 9.40 -0.41 -17.59
C PRO A 90 10.89 -0.35 -17.91
N SER A 91 11.46 0.86 -17.99
CA SER A 91 12.88 1.11 -18.31
C SER A 91 13.83 0.92 -17.14
N LEU A 92 13.34 0.99 -15.90
CA LEU A 92 14.16 0.81 -14.71
C LEU A 92 14.47 -0.67 -14.47
N SER A 93 15.65 -0.95 -13.88
CA SER A 93 15.91 -2.28 -13.33
C SER A 93 15.05 -2.53 -12.09
N VAL A 94 14.87 -3.80 -11.71
CA VAL A 94 14.17 -4.18 -10.47
C VAL A 94 14.80 -3.49 -9.26
N PHE A 95 16.14 -3.50 -9.18
CA PHE A 95 16.86 -2.85 -8.09
C PHE A 95 16.63 -1.35 -8.07
N ASP A 96 16.80 -0.67 -9.21
CA ASP A 96 16.64 0.78 -9.30
C ASP A 96 15.22 1.23 -8.94
N PHE A 97 14.21 0.46 -9.37
CA PHE A 97 12.82 0.74 -9.01
C PHE A 97 12.59 0.65 -7.50
N VAL A 98 13.01 -0.45 -6.85
CA VAL A 98 12.81 -0.62 -5.40
C VAL A 98 13.66 0.37 -4.61
N ASN A 99 14.89 0.67 -5.09
CA ASN A 99 15.74 1.70 -4.49
C ASN A 99 15.10 3.09 -4.59
N TYR A 100 14.51 3.44 -5.74
CA TYR A 100 13.77 4.69 -5.90
C TYR A 100 12.61 4.80 -4.89
N MET A 101 11.86 3.71 -4.69
CA MET A 101 10.79 3.68 -3.70
C MET A 101 11.30 3.78 -2.25
N ALA A 102 12.48 3.22 -1.97
CA ALA A 102 13.16 3.35 -0.69
C ALA A 102 13.58 4.81 -0.42
N GLU A 103 14.19 5.46 -1.42
CA GLU A 103 14.59 6.87 -1.35
C GLU A 103 13.39 7.80 -1.08
N LEU A 104 12.24 7.56 -1.71
CA LEU A 104 11.00 8.32 -1.45
C LEU A 104 10.51 8.17 0.00
N LYS A 105 10.86 7.08 0.68
CA LYS A 105 10.59 6.86 2.11
C LYS A 105 11.72 7.36 3.02
N GLY A 106 12.75 8.00 2.47
CA GLY A 106 13.93 8.45 3.22
C GLY A 106 14.88 7.32 3.63
N ILE A 107 14.83 6.18 2.95
CA ILE A 107 15.67 5.00 3.24
C ILE A 107 16.84 4.96 2.26
N HIS A 108 18.00 5.46 2.68
CA HIS A 108 19.22 5.55 1.88
C HIS A 108 20.15 4.34 2.11
N ASN A 109 19.57 3.12 2.13
CA ASN A 109 20.31 1.90 2.45
C ASN A 109 20.10 0.81 1.38
N LYS A 110 21.10 0.65 0.50
CA LYS A 110 21.08 -0.37 -0.57
C LYS A 110 20.99 -1.80 -0.04
N LYS A 111 21.51 -2.07 1.17
CA LYS A 111 21.38 -3.41 1.80
C LYS A 111 19.91 -3.71 2.15
N ALA A 112 19.14 -2.70 2.58
CA ALA A 112 17.71 -2.88 2.83
C ALA A 112 16.96 -3.23 1.53
N VAL A 113 17.35 -2.64 0.39
CA VAL A 113 16.80 -2.97 -0.93
C VAL A 113 17.13 -4.42 -1.32
N SER A 114 18.39 -4.84 -1.17
CA SER A 114 18.78 -6.22 -1.47
C SER A 114 18.06 -7.22 -0.58
N SER A 115 17.94 -6.94 0.72
CA SER A 115 17.24 -7.81 1.68
C SER A 115 15.76 -8.00 1.34
N VAL A 116 15.06 -6.92 0.98
CA VAL A 116 13.64 -7.04 0.61
C VAL A 116 13.46 -7.77 -0.73
N LEU A 117 14.39 -7.60 -1.68
CA LEU A 117 14.37 -8.33 -2.94
C LEU A 117 14.64 -9.83 -2.73
N GLU A 118 15.50 -10.18 -1.77
CA GLU A 118 15.74 -11.57 -1.38
C GLU A 118 14.48 -12.22 -0.78
N GLN A 119 13.79 -11.51 0.12
CA GLN A 119 12.54 -11.99 0.74
C GLN A 119 11.44 -12.33 -0.27
N VAL A 120 11.41 -11.64 -1.42
CA VAL A 120 10.42 -11.88 -2.49
C VAL A 120 11.00 -12.69 -3.66
N GLU A 121 12.17 -13.29 -3.50
CA GLU A 121 12.88 -14.11 -4.52
C GLU A 121 13.14 -13.36 -5.84
N MET A 122 13.47 -12.07 -5.74
CA MET A 122 13.75 -11.21 -6.90
C MET A 122 15.18 -10.68 -6.95
N LEU A 123 16.04 -11.07 -6.00
CA LEU A 123 17.41 -10.56 -5.92
C LEU A 123 18.25 -10.97 -7.15
N GLU A 124 18.14 -12.20 -7.63
CA GLU A 124 18.83 -12.68 -8.84
C GLU A 124 18.40 -11.93 -10.11
N PHE A 125 17.17 -11.40 -10.14
CA PHE A 125 16.62 -10.60 -11.23
C PHE A 125 16.82 -9.09 -11.03
N SER A 126 17.58 -8.67 -10.02
CA SER A 126 17.74 -7.26 -9.62
C SER A 126 18.20 -6.33 -10.74
N LYS A 127 19.00 -6.84 -11.69
CA LYS A 127 19.49 -6.09 -12.86
C LYS A 127 18.55 -6.13 -14.06
N ARG A 128 17.50 -6.99 -14.07
CA ARG A 128 16.54 -7.12 -15.17
C ARG A 128 15.62 -5.90 -15.19
N LYS A 129 15.28 -5.42 -16.39
CA LYS A 129 14.32 -4.31 -16.55
C LYS A 129 12.90 -4.77 -16.22
N ILE A 130 12.13 -3.90 -15.57
CA ILE A 130 10.72 -4.14 -15.19
C ILE A 130 9.87 -4.56 -16.40
N GLY A 131 10.09 -3.94 -17.57
CA GLY A 131 9.36 -4.28 -18.80
C GLY A 131 9.56 -5.70 -19.29
N GLN A 132 10.63 -6.39 -18.83
CA GLN A 132 10.97 -7.77 -19.23
C GLN A 132 10.44 -8.84 -18.25
N LEU A 133 9.74 -8.42 -17.19
CA LEU A 133 9.23 -9.30 -16.15
C LEU A 133 7.86 -9.86 -16.54
N SER A 134 7.59 -11.10 -16.12
CA SER A 134 6.24 -11.67 -16.14
C SER A 134 5.32 -10.93 -15.15
N GLY A 135 4.01 -11.14 -15.27
CA GLY A 135 3.01 -10.57 -14.35
C GLY A 135 3.30 -10.95 -12.88
N GLY A 136 3.57 -12.22 -12.62
CA GLY A 136 3.92 -12.71 -11.28
C GLY A 136 5.21 -12.09 -10.73
N MET A 137 6.26 -11.93 -11.56
CA MET A 137 7.49 -11.25 -11.14
C MET A 137 7.24 -9.78 -10.84
N LYS A 138 6.44 -9.07 -11.65
CA LYS A 138 6.03 -7.69 -11.35
C LYS A 138 5.29 -7.61 -10.02
N ARG A 139 4.41 -8.58 -9.73
CA ARG A 139 3.70 -8.64 -8.46
C ARG A 139 4.65 -8.80 -7.28
N ARG A 140 5.67 -9.68 -7.37
CA ARG A 140 6.72 -9.84 -6.36
C ARG A 140 7.50 -8.53 -6.13
N VAL A 141 7.85 -7.81 -7.20
CA VAL A 141 8.49 -6.49 -7.09
C VAL A 141 7.57 -5.48 -6.39
N GLY A 142 6.25 -5.52 -6.66
CA GLY A 142 5.25 -4.71 -5.95
C GLY A 142 5.19 -5.04 -4.46
N VAL A 143 5.30 -6.32 -4.09
CA VAL A 143 5.39 -6.75 -2.69
C VAL A 143 6.67 -6.20 -2.05
N ALA A 144 7.83 -6.28 -2.73
CA ALA A 144 9.08 -5.69 -2.25
C ALA A 144 8.93 -4.18 -1.99
N GLN A 145 8.30 -3.44 -2.92
CA GLN A 145 7.98 -2.02 -2.75
C GLN A 145 7.12 -1.76 -1.49
N ALA A 146 6.14 -2.61 -1.23
CA ALA A 146 5.28 -2.46 -0.07
C ALA A 146 6.01 -2.77 1.25
N LEU A 147 6.91 -3.75 1.24
CA LEU A 147 7.67 -4.19 2.41
C LEU A 147 8.88 -3.31 2.74
N ILE A 148 9.37 -2.49 1.78
CA ILE A 148 10.57 -1.66 2.02
C ILE A 148 10.35 -0.72 3.21
N GLY A 149 11.32 -0.69 4.13
CA GLY A 149 11.25 0.09 5.37
C GLY A 149 10.57 -0.64 6.52
N ASN A 150 10.28 -1.94 6.37
CA ASN A 150 9.70 -2.78 7.41
C ASN A 150 8.44 -2.16 8.05
N PRO A 151 7.36 -1.96 7.27
CA PRO A 151 6.16 -1.28 7.74
C PRO A 151 5.47 -2.06 8.86
N GLN A 152 4.84 -1.34 9.80
CA GLN A 152 4.05 -1.93 10.88
C GLN A 152 2.69 -2.46 10.38
N ILE A 153 2.17 -1.86 9.31
CA ILE A 153 0.89 -2.22 8.69
C ILE A 153 1.09 -2.36 7.19
N LEU A 154 0.60 -3.46 6.63
CA LEU A 154 0.55 -3.68 5.19
C LEU A 154 -0.91 -3.59 4.72
N VAL A 155 -1.17 -2.68 3.79
CA VAL A 155 -2.47 -2.54 3.11
C VAL A 155 -2.33 -3.14 1.72
N VAL A 156 -3.20 -4.10 1.40
CA VAL A 156 -3.18 -4.82 0.13
C VAL A 156 -4.55 -4.72 -0.52
N ASP A 157 -4.60 -4.15 -1.72
CA ASP A 157 -5.83 -4.01 -2.50
C ASP A 157 -5.88 -5.12 -3.56
N GLU A 158 -6.86 -6.03 -3.44
CA GLU A 158 -7.06 -7.19 -4.31
C GLU A 158 -5.78 -8.04 -4.54
N PRO A 159 -5.32 -8.79 -3.53
CA PRO A 159 -4.04 -9.53 -3.60
C PRO A 159 -3.99 -10.59 -4.70
N THR A 160 -5.15 -11.09 -5.16
CA THR A 160 -5.29 -12.17 -6.15
C THR A 160 -5.57 -11.66 -7.57
N ALA A 161 -5.70 -10.36 -7.79
CA ALA A 161 -5.90 -9.81 -9.13
C ALA A 161 -4.71 -10.16 -10.05
N GLY A 162 -4.97 -10.89 -11.14
CA GLY A 162 -3.96 -11.32 -12.11
C GLY A 162 -3.18 -12.60 -11.74
N LEU A 163 -3.63 -13.34 -10.72
CA LEU A 163 -3.24 -14.73 -10.55
C LEU A 163 -4.28 -15.58 -11.28
N ASP A 164 -3.85 -16.34 -12.31
CA ASP A 164 -4.70 -17.35 -12.92
C ASP A 164 -5.10 -18.38 -11.85
N PRO A 165 -6.38 -18.74 -11.72
CA PRO A 165 -6.76 -19.88 -10.90
C PRO A 165 -6.21 -21.14 -11.59
N GLU A 166 -5.28 -21.85 -10.91
CA GLU A 166 -4.93 -23.22 -11.27
C GLU A 166 -6.09 -24.18 -10.97
#